data_5ad6340ac3ca181683163c6c620b5c7b
#
_entry.id   5ad6340ac3ca181683163c6c620b5c7b
#
_cell.length_a   1.000
_cell.length_b   1.000
_cell.length_c   1.000
_cell.angle_alpha   90.00
_cell.angle_beta   90.00
_cell.angle_gamma   90.00
#
_symmetry.space_group_name_H-M   'P 1'
#
loop_
_entity.id
_entity.type
_entity.pdbx_description
1 polymer ?
#
loop_
_entity_poly.entity_id
_entity_poly.type
_entity_poly.pdbx_seq_one_letter_code
_entity_poly.pdbx_strand_id
1 'polypeptide(L)'
;MPPAWQNNPDMDPELRAFFDFNSMHMEPWDGPAGIVMSDGRFAACNLDRNGLRPARYVITKDKLITCASEVGIWDYQPDEVVEKGRVGPGELMVIDTRSGRILHSAETDDDLKSRHPYKEWMEKNVRRLVPFEDLSDEEVGSRELDDDTLASYQKQFNYSAEELDSVIRVLGENGQEAVGSMGDDTPFAVLSSQPRIIYDYFRQQFAQVTNPPIDPLREAHVMSLATSIGREMNVFCEAEGQAHRLSFKSPILLYSDFKQLTTMKEEHYRADTLDITFDVTKTTLEATVKELCDKIGRAHV
;
A
#
# COMPACT_ATOMS: atom_id res chain seq x y z
N MET A 1 -2.31 2.04 2.00
CA MET A 1 -2.32 3.15 2.99
C MET A 1 -0.90 3.40 3.46
N PRO A 2 -0.48 4.66 3.67
CA PRO A 2 0.84 4.93 4.26
C PRO A 2 0.97 4.22 5.60
N PRO A 3 2.11 3.62 5.92
CA PRO A 3 2.35 3.02 7.22
C PRO A 3 2.12 4.02 8.36
N ALA A 4 1.52 3.58 9.45
CA ALA A 4 1.26 4.45 10.61
C ALA A 4 2.53 5.06 11.19
N TRP A 5 3.66 4.37 11.03
CA TRP A 5 4.98 4.80 11.52
C TRP A 5 5.76 5.67 10.54
N GLN A 6 5.28 5.90 9.32
CA GLN A 6 6.04 6.58 8.25
C GLN A 6 6.60 7.93 8.70
N ASN A 7 5.79 8.73 9.39
CA ASN A 7 6.12 10.09 9.81
C ASN A 7 6.35 10.20 11.34
N ASN A 8 6.62 9.09 12.02
CA ASN A 8 6.92 9.10 13.44
C ASN A 8 8.45 9.16 13.66
N PRO A 9 9.05 10.32 13.99
CA PRO A 9 10.48 10.45 14.19
C PRO A 9 10.98 9.78 15.48
N ASP A 10 10.09 9.58 16.46
CA ASP A 10 10.41 9.06 17.78
C ASP A 10 10.31 7.54 17.86
N MET A 11 9.94 6.88 16.77
CA MET A 11 9.85 5.44 16.74
C MET A 11 11.23 4.78 16.83
N ASP A 12 11.33 3.73 17.65
CA ASP A 12 12.52 2.88 17.75
C ASP A 12 12.96 2.41 16.34
N PRO A 13 14.21 2.68 15.92
CA PRO A 13 14.70 2.32 14.58
C PRO A 13 14.68 0.81 14.28
N GLU A 14 14.91 -0.04 15.30
CA GLU A 14 14.89 -1.50 15.12
C GLU A 14 13.44 -1.99 14.92
N LEU A 15 12.50 -1.42 15.68
CA LEU A 15 11.07 -1.72 15.50
C LEU A 15 10.58 -1.22 14.13
N ARG A 16 11.01 -0.04 13.72
CA ARG A 16 10.72 0.47 12.37
C ARG A 16 11.22 -0.50 11.30
N ALA A 17 12.46 -0.98 11.42
CA ALA A 17 13.03 -1.91 10.46
C ALA A 17 12.27 -3.24 10.41
N PHE A 18 11.78 -3.76 11.55
CA PHE A 18 10.90 -4.91 11.58
C PHE A 18 9.62 -4.69 10.77
N PHE A 19 8.94 -3.56 10.99
CA PHE A 19 7.72 -3.25 10.24
C PHE A 19 7.98 -2.99 8.76
N ASP A 20 9.03 -2.25 8.43
CA ASP A 20 9.40 -1.96 7.05
C ASP A 20 9.77 -3.25 6.28
N PHE A 21 10.51 -4.16 6.93
CA PHE A 21 10.84 -5.46 6.36
C PHE A 21 9.58 -6.27 6.03
N ASN A 22 8.66 -6.40 6.98
CA ASN A 22 7.45 -7.18 6.78
C ASN A 22 6.49 -6.51 5.78
N SER A 23 6.42 -5.17 5.75
CA SER A 23 5.55 -4.43 4.82
C SER A 23 5.96 -4.57 3.35
N MET A 24 7.20 -4.94 3.06
CA MET A 24 7.63 -5.23 1.68
C MET A 24 6.98 -6.47 1.08
N HIS A 25 6.43 -7.35 1.91
CA HIS A 25 5.86 -8.63 1.50
C HIS A 25 4.33 -8.68 1.60
N MET A 26 3.72 -7.65 2.14
CA MET A 26 2.27 -7.59 2.35
C MET A 26 1.72 -6.24 1.92
N GLU A 27 0.62 -6.26 1.20
CA GLU A 27 -0.08 -5.03 0.87
C GLU A 27 -0.63 -4.37 2.14
N PRO A 28 -0.52 -3.03 2.26
CA PRO A 28 -1.09 -2.32 3.37
C PRO A 28 -2.62 -2.41 3.32
N TRP A 29 -3.21 -2.80 4.43
CA TRP A 29 -4.65 -2.86 4.58
C TRP A 29 -5.18 -1.65 5.33
N ASP A 30 -6.31 -1.11 4.89
CA ASP A 30 -7.04 -0.05 5.58
C ASP A 30 -8.49 -0.47 5.80
N GLY A 31 -9.01 -0.06 6.95
CA GLY A 31 -10.39 -0.24 7.32
C GLY A 31 -10.60 -0.73 8.75
N PRO A 32 -11.87 -0.74 9.22
CA PRO A 32 -12.20 -1.24 10.55
C PRO A 32 -11.89 -2.72 10.66
N ALA A 33 -10.98 -3.09 11.57
CA ALA A 33 -10.65 -4.48 11.82
C ALA A 33 -10.43 -4.76 13.30
N GLY A 34 -11.02 -5.85 13.77
CA GLY A 34 -10.64 -6.51 15.01
C GLY A 34 -10.18 -7.92 14.63
N ILE A 35 -8.91 -8.21 14.78
CA ILE A 35 -8.30 -9.45 14.35
C ILE A 35 -8.03 -10.30 15.58
N VAL A 36 -8.53 -11.52 15.57
CA VAL A 36 -8.20 -12.55 16.56
C VAL A 36 -7.48 -13.68 15.85
N MET A 37 -6.34 -14.08 16.37
CA MET A 37 -5.49 -15.10 15.75
C MET A 37 -4.89 -16.03 16.79
N SER A 38 -4.48 -17.24 16.36
CA SER A 38 -3.74 -18.18 17.18
C SER A 38 -2.84 -19.06 16.31
N ASP A 39 -1.66 -19.37 16.80
CA ASP A 39 -0.72 -20.32 16.23
C ASP A 39 -0.66 -21.66 17.01
N GLY A 40 -1.57 -21.85 17.96
CA GLY A 40 -1.61 -23.02 18.84
C GLY A 40 -0.84 -22.85 20.16
N ARG A 41 0.03 -21.85 20.28
CA ARG A 41 0.67 -21.42 21.52
C ARG A 41 0.20 -20.06 21.94
N PHE A 42 0.26 -19.12 21.04
CA PHE A 42 -0.18 -17.76 21.29
C PHE A 42 -1.62 -17.57 20.83
N ALA A 43 -2.39 -16.82 21.58
CA ALA A 43 -3.65 -16.25 21.15
C ALA A 43 -3.52 -14.74 21.21
N ALA A 44 -3.92 -14.06 20.15
CA ALA A 44 -3.73 -12.62 20.06
C ALA A 44 -4.99 -11.90 19.56
N CYS A 45 -5.15 -10.67 20.03
CA CYS A 45 -6.14 -9.74 19.54
C CYS A 45 -5.45 -8.44 19.14
N ASN A 46 -5.73 -7.99 17.91
CA ASN A 46 -5.18 -6.76 17.35
C ASN A 46 -6.30 -5.89 16.79
N LEU A 47 -6.19 -4.59 16.95
CA LEU A 47 -7.09 -3.63 16.32
C LEU A 47 -6.43 -2.92 15.14
N ASP A 48 -7.27 -2.40 14.26
CA ASP A 48 -6.85 -1.47 13.23
C ASP A 48 -6.19 -0.24 13.85
N ARG A 49 -5.33 0.44 13.08
CA ARG A 49 -4.53 1.57 13.57
C ARG A 49 -5.36 2.74 14.13
N ASN A 50 -6.60 2.89 13.69
CA ASN A 50 -7.50 3.94 14.13
C ASN A 50 -8.46 3.49 15.24
N GLY A 51 -8.48 2.19 15.56
CA GLY A 51 -9.37 1.61 16.54
C GLY A 51 -10.84 1.77 16.19
N LEU A 52 -11.17 1.70 14.90
CA LEU A 52 -12.54 1.86 14.41
C LEU A 52 -13.44 0.70 14.85
N ARG A 53 -12.89 -0.50 14.99
CA ARG A 53 -13.53 -1.61 15.68
C ARG A 53 -13.12 -1.61 17.14
N PRO A 54 -14.04 -1.68 18.08
CA PRO A 54 -13.70 -1.85 19.49
C PRO A 54 -13.27 -3.29 19.77
N ALA A 55 -12.36 -3.48 20.73
CA ALA A 55 -12.11 -4.76 21.37
C ALA A 55 -11.98 -4.56 22.87
N ARG A 56 -12.77 -5.29 23.62
CA ARG A 56 -12.79 -5.29 25.07
C ARG A 56 -12.37 -6.66 25.58
N TYR A 57 -11.71 -6.68 26.72
CA TYR A 57 -11.32 -7.94 27.33
C TYR A 57 -11.73 -8.01 28.79
N VAL A 58 -11.93 -9.22 29.25
CA VAL A 58 -12.17 -9.57 30.63
C VAL A 58 -11.27 -10.75 30.99
N ILE A 59 -10.61 -10.67 32.15
CA ILE A 59 -9.75 -11.71 32.69
C ILE A 59 -10.36 -12.17 34.03
N THR A 60 -10.54 -13.48 34.19
CA THR A 60 -11.12 -14.06 35.40
C THR A 60 -10.06 -14.67 36.30
N LYS A 61 -10.44 -14.92 37.55
CA LYS A 61 -9.61 -15.64 38.54
C LYS A 61 -9.18 -17.05 38.08
N ASP A 62 -10.04 -17.69 37.27
CA ASP A 62 -9.77 -19.01 36.68
C ASP A 62 -8.89 -18.93 35.42
N LYS A 63 -8.31 -17.74 35.17
CA LYS A 63 -7.43 -17.49 33.98
C LYS A 63 -8.14 -17.66 32.63
N LEU A 64 -9.44 -17.46 32.58
CA LEU A 64 -10.16 -17.30 31.32
C LEU A 64 -10.01 -15.87 30.84
N ILE A 65 -9.75 -15.73 29.56
CA ILE A 65 -9.69 -14.42 28.86
C ILE A 65 -10.74 -14.41 27.78
N THR A 66 -11.65 -13.45 27.88
CA THR A 66 -12.65 -13.20 26.85
C THR A 66 -12.33 -11.88 26.17
N CYS A 67 -12.14 -11.90 24.86
CA CYS A 67 -11.94 -10.70 24.05
C CYS A 67 -13.06 -10.60 23.04
N ALA A 68 -13.73 -9.45 22.97
CA ALA A 68 -14.86 -9.21 22.08
C ALA A 68 -15.04 -7.75 21.74
N SER A 69 -15.76 -7.49 20.64
CA SER A 69 -16.13 -6.12 20.25
C SER A 69 -17.06 -5.45 21.24
N GLU A 70 -17.86 -6.24 21.98
CA GLU A 70 -18.89 -5.75 22.89
C GLU A 70 -18.76 -6.38 24.27
N VAL A 71 -19.31 -5.71 25.27
CA VAL A 71 -19.46 -6.25 26.62
C VAL A 71 -20.71 -7.12 26.71
N GLY A 72 -20.74 -8.06 27.67
CA GLY A 72 -21.92 -8.87 27.95
C GLY A 72 -22.12 -10.06 27.02
N ILE A 73 -21.11 -10.45 26.24
CA ILE A 73 -21.17 -11.70 25.47
C ILE A 73 -21.05 -12.94 26.35
N TRP A 74 -20.53 -12.77 27.54
CA TRP A 74 -20.48 -13.77 28.59
C TRP A 74 -20.83 -13.13 29.93
N ASP A 75 -21.63 -13.83 30.73
CA ASP A 75 -22.14 -13.34 32.00
C ASP A 75 -21.17 -13.72 33.11
N TYR A 76 -20.26 -12.79 33.43
CA TYR A 76 -19.32 -12.95 34.55
C TYR A 76 -19.89 -12.28 35.79
N GLN A 77 -19.77 -13.01 36.93
CA GLN A 77 -20.06 -12.40 38.23
C GLN A 77 -18.93 -11.40 38.58
N PRO A 78 -19.25 -10.26 39.23
CA PRO A 78 -18.26 -9.25 39.55
C PRO A 78 -17.06 -9.75 40.37
N ASP A 79 -17.27 -10.74 41.21
CA ASP A 79 -16.24 -11.35 42.04
C ASP A 79 -15.32 -12.35 41.29
N GLU A 80 -15.72 -12.80 40.10
CA GLU A 80 -14.90 -13.66 39.25
C GLU A 80 -13.87 -12.84 38.44
N VAL A 81 -14.15 -11.56 38.22
CA VAL A 81 -13.34 -10.68 37.33
C VAL A 81 -12.13 -10.16 38.09
N VAL A 82 -10.93 -10.43 37.56
CA VAL A 82 -9.67 -9.90 38.08
C VAL A 82 -9.33 -8.57 37.36
N GLU A 83 -9.51 -8.54 36.02
CA GLU A 83 -9.20 -7.40 35.22
C GLU A 83 -10.19 -7.28 34.05
N LYS A 84 -10.49 -6.06 33.69
CA LYS A 84 -11.23 -5.73 32.45
C LYS A 84 -10.66 -4.49 31.82
N GLY A 85 -10.62 -4.50 30.51
CA GLY A 85 -10.06 -3.39 29.77
C GLY A 85 -10.49 -3.38 28.31
N ARG A 86 -9.75 -2.64 27.53
CA ARG A 86 -9.90 -2.57 26.07
C ARG A 86 -8.53 -2.56 25.41
N VAL A 87 -8.46 -3.15 24.24
CA VAL A 87 -7.32 -3.00 23.33
C VAL A 87 -7.46 -1.65 22.65
N GLY A 88 -6.42 -0.86 22.62
CA GLY A 88 -6.41 0.46 22.01
C GLY A 88 -6.18 0.44 20.49
N PRO A 89 -6.28 1.60 19.82
CA PRO A 89 -6.02 1.73 18.40
C PRO A 89 -4.61 1.25 18.02
N GLY A 90 -4.52 0.32 17.07
CA GLY A 90 -3.25 -0.26 16.63
C GLY A 90 -2.56 -1.14 17.64
N GLU A 91 -3.15 -1.35 18.82
CA GLU A 91 -2.55 -2.18 19.87
C GLU A 91 -2.76 -3.66 19.63
N LEU A 92 -1.80 -4.42 20.08
CA LEU A 92 -1.78 -5.88 20.09
C LEU A 92 -1.74 -6.40 21.52
N MET A 93 -2.65 -7.30 21.83
CA MET A 93 -2.63 -8.07 23.08
C MET A 93 -2.36 -9.53 22.74
N VAL A 94 -1.34 -10.12 23.34
CA VAL A 94 -0.93 -11.51 23.12
C VAL A 94 -0.96 -12.30 24.40
N ILE A 95 -1.52 -13.48 24.36
CA ILE A 95 -1.59 -14.42 25.45
C ILE A 95 -0.72 -15.63 25.13
N ASP A 96 0.36 -15.88 25.89
CA ASP A 96 1.09 -17.14 25.82
C ASP A 96 0.35 -18.19 26.65
N THR A 97 -0.34 -19.09 26.00
CA THR A 97 -1.17 -20.10 26.64
C THR A 97 -0.35 -21.15 27.42
N ARG A 98 0.96 -21.26 27.19
CA ARG A 98 1.84 -22.16 27.91
C ARG A 98 2.32 -21.57 29.23
N SER A 99 2.72 -20.31 29.22
CA SER A 99 3.21 -19.60 30.39
C SER A 99 2.11 -18.89 31.17
N GLY A 100 0.97 -18.62 30.56
CA GLY A 100 -0.11 -17.82 31.11
C GLY A 100 0.23 -16.32 31.16
N ARG A 101 1.28 -15.86 30.47
CA ARG A 101 1.64 -14.44 30.39
C ARG A 101 0.74 -13.72 29.37
N ILE A 102 0.37 -12.51 29.74
CA ILE A 102 -0.27 -11.55 28.84
C ILE A 102 0.78 -10.52 28.48
N LEU A 103 0.97 -10.32 27.17
CA LEU A 103 1.91 -9.36 26.60
C LEU A 103 1.11 -8.25 25.95
N HIS A 104 1.43 -7.02 26.29
CA HIS A 104 0.91 -5.82 25.60
C HIS A 104 1.87 -5.38 24.50
N SER A 105 1.44 -4.41 23.69
CA SER A 105 2.18 -3.97 22.49
C SER A 105 3.66 -3.73 22.75
N ALA A 106 4.03 -3.00 23.78
CA ALA A 106 5.43 -2.68 24.05
C ALA A 106 6.31 -3.93 24.27
N GLU A 107 5.81 -4.90 25.03
CA GLU A 107 6.53 -6.17 25.28
C GLU A 107 6.58 -7.03 24.02
N THR A 108 5.51 -7.02 23.24
CA THR A 108 5.43 -7.74 21.96
C THR A 108 6.36 -7.12 20.92
N ASP A 109 6.42 -5.80 20.85
CA ASP A 109 7.29 -5.05 19.94
C ASP A 109 8.78 -5.32 20.24
N ASP A 110 9.15 -5.39 21.53
CA ASP A 110 10.51 -5.75 21.95
C ASP A 110 10.87 -7.18 21.54
N ASP A 111 9.95 -8.13 21.71
CA ASP A 111 10.16 -9.51 21.27
C ASP A 111 10.29 -9.61 19.75
N LEU A 112 9.44 -8.90 18.99
CA LEU A 112 9.42 -8.94 17.53
C LEU A 112 10.67 -8.34 16.91
N LYS A 113 11.05 -7.12 17.29
CA LYS A 113 12.22 -6.45 16.73
C LYS A 113 13.55 -7.17 17.01
N SER A 114 13.60 -7.95 18.11
CA SER A 114 14.80 -8.67 18.53
C SER A 114 14.99 -10.03 17.85
N ARG A 115 14.03 -10.53 17.08
CA ARG A 115 14.11 -11.85 16.45
C ARG A 115 15.22 -11.97 15.44
N HIS A 116 15.42 -10.93 14.62
CA HIS A 116 16.39 -10.90 13.56
C HIS A 116 16.98 -9.48 13.42
N PRO A 117 18.16 -9.33 12.81
CA PRO A 117 18.78 -8.03 12.56
C PRO A 117 18.15 -7.36 11.32
N TYR A 118 16.86 -7.06 11.37
CA TYR A 118 16.09 -6.53 10.24
C TYR A 118 16.69 -5.27 9.66
N LYS A 119 17.19 -4.37 10.51
CA LYS A 119 17.80 -3.13 10.07
C LYS A 119 19.05 -3.37 9.24
N GLU A 120 19.93 -4.26 9.69
CA GLU A 120 21.12 -4.65 8.94
C GLU A 120 20.76 -5.30 7.60
N TRP A 121 19.75 -6.20 7.61
CA TRP A 121 19.26 -6.82 6.39
C TRP A 121 18.72 -5.82 5.39
N MET A 122 17.95 -4.83 5.87
CA MET A 122 17.36 -3.78 5.03
C MET A 122 18.42 -2.86 4.45
N GLU A 123 19.36 -2.38 5.29
CA GLU A 123 20.44 -1.48 4.87
C GLU A 123 21.35 -2.14 3.82
N LYS A 124 21.64 -3.42 4.00
CA LYS A 124 22.53 -4.17 3.10
C LYS A 124 21.89 -4.55 1.77
N ASN A 125 20.61 -4.94 1.80
CA ASN A 125 19.99 -5.65 0.68
C ASN A 125 18.92 -4.86 -0.07
N VAL A 126 18.24 -3.91 0.55
CA VAL A 126 17.22 -3.12 -0.18
C VAL A 126 17.88 -2.14 -1.12
N ARG A 127 17.43 -2.10 -2.36
CA ARG A 127 17.86 -1.14 -3.38
C ARG A 127 16.76 -0.14 -3.69
N ARG A 128 17.17 1.03 -4.15
CA ARG A 128 16.29 2.07 -4.68
C ARG A 128 16.87 2.59 -5.98
N LEU A 129 16.03 3.03 -6.88
CA LEU A 129 16.48 3.74 -8.06
C LEU A 129 17.05 5.11 -7.66
N VAL A 130 17.95 5.61 -8.47
CA VAL A 130 18.45 6.97 -8.33
C VAL A 130 17.29 7.92 -8.63
N PRO A 131 16.97 8.87 -7.73
CA PRO A 131 15.90 9.84 -7.97
C PRO A 131 16.13 10.64 -9.26
N PHE A 132 15.05 11.03 -9.91
CA PHE A 132 15.12 11.80 -11.16
C PHE A 132 15.97 13.07 -11.03
N GLU A 133 15.88 13.73 -9.88
CA GLU A 133 16.60 14.98 -9.57
C GLU A 133 18.12 14.79 -9.50
N ASP A 134 18.57 13.56 -9.25
CA ASP A 134 19.99 13.21 -9.10
C ASP A 134 20.60 12.60 -10.38
N LEU A 135 19.77 12.42 -11.44
CA LEU A 135 20.22 11.88 -12.71
C LEU A 135 20.85 12.98 -13.59
N SER A 136 21.87 12.61 -14.35
CA SER A 136 22.42 13.46 -15.41
C SER A 136 21.47 13.54 -16.61
N ASP A 137 21.61 14.59 -17.43
CA ASP A 137 20.79 14.77 -18.65
C ASP A 137 20.89 13.58 -19.62
N GLU A 138 22.03 12.91 -19.67
CA GLU A 138 22.23 11.69 -20.48
C GLU A 138 21.45 10.49 -19.95
N GLU A 139 21.32 10.38 -18.63
CA GLU A 139 20.59 9.31 -17.97
C GLU A 139 19.07 9.52 -18.04
N VAL A 140 18.63 10.74 -17.93
CA VAL A 140 17.22 11.12 -18.08
C VAL A 140 16.72 10.76 -19.48
N GLY A 141 17.47 11.07 -20.52
CA GLY A 141 17.14 10.75 -21.91
C GLY A 141 15.79 11.30 -22.32
N SER A 142 15.72 12.57 -22.72
CA SER A 142 14.49 13.10 -23.27
C SER A 142 14.21 12.46 -24.64
N ARG A 143 13.04 11.88 -24.81
CA ARG A 143 12.53 11.49 -26.10
C ARG A 143 11.59 12.56 -26.60
N GLU A 144 12.15 13.58 -27.25
CA GLU A 144 11.31 14.53 -27.98
C GLU A 144 10.66 13.79 -29.16
N LEU A 145 9.36 13.84 -29.22
CA LEU A 145 8.58 13.29 -30.33
C LEU A 145 8.29 14.42 -31.32
N ASP A 146 8.49 14.14 -32.59
CA ASP A 146 7.97 15.02 -33.63
C ASP A 146 6.42 15.02 -33.65
N ASP A 147 5.82 16.06 -34.20
CA ASP A 147 4.37 16.27 -34.19
C ASP A 147 3.57 15.11 -34.79
N ASP A 148 4.08 14.49 -35.87
CA ASP A 148 3.41 13.37 -36.52
C ASP A 148 3.44 12.10 -35.67
N THR A 149 4.56 11.84 -35.02
CA THR A 149 4.71 10.73 -34.10
C THR A 149 3.84 10.95 -32.86
N LEU A 150 3.81 12.17 -32.31
CA LEU A 150 2.95 12.53 -31.19
C LEU A 150 1.48 12.33 -31.53
N ALA A 151 1.02 12.83 -32.69
CA ALA A 151 -0.35 12.65 -33.14
C ALA A 151 -0.70 11.18 -33.37
N SER A 152 0.26 10.36 -33.81
CA SER A 152 0.09 8.91 -33.95
C SER A 152 -0.08 8.22 -32.62
N TYR A 153 0.71 8.58 -31.61
CA TYR A 153 0.56 8.06 -30.25
C TYR A 153 -0.76 8.48 -29.61
N GLN A 154 -1.17 9.74 -29.75
CA GLN A 154 -2.45 10.21 -29.23
C GLN A 154 -3.62 9.41 -29.81
N LYS A 155 -3.59 9.11 -31.10
CA LYS A 155 -4.59 8.24 -31.74
C LYS A 155 -4.50 6.79 -31.26
N GLN A 156 -3.30 6.27 -31.14
CA GLN A 156 -3.07 4.88 -30.68
C GLN A 156 -3.61 4.66 -29.26
N PHE A 157 -3.43 5.63 -28.39
CA PHE A 157 -3.91 5.59 -27.00
C PHE A 157 -5.31 6.19 -26.85
N ASN A 158 -5.94 6.58 -27.96
CA ASN A 158 -7.31 7.10 -28.01
C ASN A 158 -7.55 8.34 -27.14
N TYR A 159 -6.56 9.23 -27.04
CA TYR A 159 -6.73 10.49 -26.34
C TYR A 159 -7.58 11.47 -27.15
N SER A 160 -8.64 11.99 -26.52
CA SER A 160 -9.41 13.11 -27.06
C SER A 160 -8.74 14.45 -26.75
N ALA A 161 -9.11 15.49 -27.50
CA ALA A 161 -8.63 16.85 -27.25
C ALA A 161 -9.06 17.36 -25.85
N GLU A 162 -10.23 16.93 -25.37
CA GLU A 162 -10.74 17.27 -24.05
C GLU A 162 -9.89 16.61 -22.94
N GLU A 163 -9.52 15.36 -23.09
CA GLU A 163 -8.67 14.65 -22.11
C GLU A 163 -7.27 15.25 -22.08
N LEU A 164 -6.72 15.62 -23.24
CA LEU A 164 -5.41 16.29 -23.30
C LEU A 164 -5.43 17.63 -22.57
N ASP A 165 -6.49 18.40 -22.71
CA ASP A 165 -6.62 19.72 -22.08
C ASP A 165 -7.01 19.65 -20.61
N SER A 166 -8.01 18.85 -20.26
CA SER A 166 -8.61 18.84 -18.93
C SER A 166 -7.94 17.87 -17.94
N VAL A 167 -7.22 16.87 -18.44
CA VAL A 167 -6.60 15.83 -17.59
C VAL A 167 -5.08 15.86 -17.71
N ILE A 168 -4.56 15.61 -18.91
CA ILE A 168 -3.11 15.43 -19.11
C ILE A 168 -2.35 16.73 -18.89
N ARG A 169 -2.86 17.85 -19.38
CA ARG A 169 -2.23 19.15 -19.16
C ARG A 169 -2.18 19.51 -17.68
N VAL A 170 -3.27 19.30 -16.94
CA VAL A 170 -3.34 19.56 -15.52
C VAL A 170 -2.30 18.74 -14.76
N LEU A 171 -2.18 17.45 -15.11
CA LEU A 171 -1.17 16.57 -14.53
C LEU A 171 0.26 17.07 -14.85
N GLY A 172 0.51 17.46 -16.10
CA GLY A 172 1.84 17.93 -16.53
C GLY A 172 2.24 19.28 -15.95
N GLU A 173 1.32 20.24 -15.85
CA GLU A 173 1.60 21.58 -15.35
C GLU A 173 1.65 21.66 -13.83
N ASN A 174 0.78 20.92 -13.13
CA ASN A 174 0.59 21.05 -11.69
C ASN A 174 1.15 19.87 -10.89
N GLY A 175 1.53 18.77 -11.54
CA GLY A 175 1.94 17.54 -10.88
C GLY A 175 0.84 16.94 -10.00
N GLN A 176 -0.41 17.23 -10.31
CA GLN A 176 -1.60 16.80 -9.56
C GLN A 176 -2.60 16.13 -10.48
N GLU A 177 -3.37 15.22 -9.92
CA GLU A 177 -4.48 14.62 -10.66
C GLU A 177 -5.55 15.67 -10.94
N ALA A 178 -6.16 15.61 -12.12
CA ALA A 178 -7.29 16.45 -12.47
C ALA A 178 -8.49 16.08 -11.60
N VAL A 179 -9.03 17.07 -10.90
CA VAL A 179 -10.16 16.91 -10.00
C VAL A 179 -11.41 17.47 -10.65
N GLY A 180 -12.49 16.67 -10.65
CA GLY A 180 -13.81 17.10 -11.10
C GLY A 180 -14.82 16.97 -9.96
N SER A 181 -15.80 17.86 -9.94
CA SER A 181 -16.93 17.78 -9.03
C SER A 181 -18.22 17.62 -9.81
N MET A 182 -19.02 16.63 -9.43
CA MET A 182 -20.38 16.44 -9.93
C MET A 182 -21.36 17.05 -8.96
N GLY A 183 -21.60 18.32 -9.07
CA GLY A 183 -22.55 19.06 -8.24
C GLY A 183 -21.92 20.26 -7.58
N ASP A 184 -22.74 21.27 -7.35
CA ASP A 184 -22.39 22.51 -6.71
C ASP A 184 -23.31 22.73 -5.52
N ASP A 185 -22.75 22.67 -4.31
CA ASP A 185 -23.46 22.90 -3.05
C ASP A 185 -23.45 24.37 -2.61
N THR A 186 -22.93 25.26 -3.46
CA THR A 186 -22.92 26.69 -3.18
C THR A 186 -24.35 27.21 -2.98
N PRO A 187 -24.62 27.88 -1.88
CA PRO A 187 -25.94 28.48 -1.64
C PRO A 187 -26.31 29.47 -2.74
N PHE A 188 -27.58 29.41 -3.20
CA PHE A 188 -28.05 30.36 -4.20
C PHE A 188 -28.08 31.77 -3.64
N ALA A 189 -27.64 32.71 -4.45
CA ALA A 189 -27.92 34.12 -4.27
C ALA A 189 -29.38 34.39 -4.69
N VAL A 190 -30.34 34.07 -3.83
CA VAL A 190 -31.80 34.18 -4.13
C VAL A 190 -32.25 35.57 -4.51
N LEU A 191 -31.47 36.60 -4.18
CA LEU A 191 -31.73 38.00 -4.55
C LEU A 191 -30.91 38.41 -5.79
N SER A 192 -30.26 37.49 -6.47
CA SER A 192 -29.55 37.79 -7.70
C SER A 192 -30.52 38.18 -8.83
N SER A 193 -30.17 39.18 -9.61
CA SER A 193 -30.87 39.56 -10.82
C SER A 193 -30.46 38.71 -12.06
N GLN A 194 -29.48 37.83 -11.91
CA GLN A 194 -29.06 36.97 -13.00
C GLN A 194 -30.02 35.79 -13.17
N PRO A 195 -30.55 35.58 -14.41
CA PRO A 195 -31.42 34.45 -14.67
C PRO A 195 -30.60 33.14 -14.53
N ARG A 196 -31.17 32.15 -13.86
CA ARG A 196 -30.66 30.81 -13.70
C ARG A 196 -31.63 29.81 -14.30
N ILE A 197 -31.13 28.73 -14.82
CA ILE A 197 -31.96 27.62 -15.29
C ILE A 197 -32.60 26.91 -14.10
N ILE A 198 -33.73 26.29 -14.32
CA ILE A 198 -34.52 25.70 -13.23
C ILE A 198 -33.76 24.61 -12.47
N TYR A 199 -32.88 23.90 -13.12
CA TYR A 199 -32.07 22.82 -12.51
C TYR A 199 -31.15 23.34 -11.39
N ASP A 200 -30.71 24.60 -11.48
CA ASP A 200 -29.84 25.20 -10.48
C ASP A 200 -30.54 25.38 -9.13
N TYR A 201 -31.87 25.31 -9.09
CA TYR A 201 -32.65 25.46 -7.87
C TYR A 201 -32.88 24.13 -7.12
N PHE A 202 -32.47 23.02 -7.70
CA PHE A 202 -32.54 21.73 -7.07
C PHE A 202 -31.20 21.29 -6.56
N ARG A 203 -31.13 20.94 -5.30
CA ARG A 203 -29.91 20.38 -4.70
C ARG A 203 -30.02 18.89 -4.66
N GLN A 204 -28.94 18.25 -5.03
CA GLN A 204 -28.77 16.84 -4.76
C GLN A 204 -28.51 16.66 -3.26
N GLN A 205 -29.33 15.87 -2.60
CA GLN A 205 -29.10 15.45 -1.22
C GLN A 205 -28.41 14.10 -1.25
N PHE A 206 -27.20 14.06 -0.74
CA PHE A 206 -26.47 12.81 -0.59
C PHE A 206 -26.77 12.20 0.78
N ALA A 207 -26.92 10.89 0.82
CA ALA A 207 -26.91 10.16 2.08
C ALA A 207 -25.53 10.28 2.72
N GLN A 208 -25.48 10.55 4.01
CA GLN A 208 -24.23 10.43 4.76
C GLN A 208 -23.84 8.96 4.85
N VAL A 209 -22.61 8.64 4.45
CA VAL A 209 -22.08 7.28 4.50
C VAL A 209 -21.04 7.15 5.60
N THR A 210 -20.94 5.95 6.19
CA THR A 210 -19.98 5.66 7.25
C THR A 210 -18.55 5.71 6.73
N ASN A 211 -18.32 5.23 5.50
CA ASN A 211 -17.04 5.25 4.82
C ASN A 211 -17.20 6.07 3.53
N PRO A 212 -17.05 7.39 3.58
CA PRO A 212 -17.13 8.22 2.39
C PRO A 212 -16.00 7.87 1.40
N PRO A 213 -16.24 8.04 0.10
CA PRO A 213 -15.20 7.86 -0.90
C PRO A 213 -13.97 8.70 -0.59
N ILE A 214 -12.79 8.19 -0.94
CA ILE A 214 -11.53 8.94 -0.83
C ILE A 214 -11.46 9.85 -2.03
N ASP A 215 -11.41 11.15 -1.78
CA ASP A 215 -11.15 12.17 -2.79
C ASP A 215 -9.63 12.36 -2.98
N PRO A 216 -9.18 12.95 -4.11
CA PRO A 216 -7.75 13.14 -4.39
C PRO A 216 -6.99 13.96 -3.33
N LEU A 217 -7.66 14.88 -2.60
CA LEU A 217 -7.01 15.67 -1.56
C LEU A 217 -6.72 14.84 -0.30
N ARG A 218 -7.57 13.86 -0.01
CA ARG A 218 -7.41 12.94 1.12
C ARG A 218 -6.50 11.75 0.75
N GLU A 219 -6.37 11.45 -0.53
CA GLU A 219 -5.62 10.29 -1.03
C GLU A 219 -4.18 10.28 -0.52
N ALA A 220 -3.50 11.41 -0.53
CA ALA A 220 -2.14 11.55 -0.02
C ALA A 220 -1.98 11.16 1.47
N HIS A 221 -3.04 11.28 2.26
CA HIS A 221 -3.04 10.93 3.68
C HIS A 221 -3.43 9.48 3.97
N VAL A 222 -4.24 8.87 3.10
CA VAL A 222 -4.85 7.56 3.35
C VAL A 222 -4.37 6.48 2.41
N MET A 223 -3.69 6.83 1.31
CA MET A 223 -3.16 5.89 0.32
C MET A 223 -1.65 6.06 0.15
N SER A 224 -0.99 5.00 -0.27
CA SER A 224 0.42 5.00 -0.65
C SER A 224 0.58 4.20 -1.93
N LEU A 225 1.39 4.73 -2.84
CA LEU A 225 1.81 4.03 -4.05
C LEU A 225 3.15 3.30 -3.84
N ALA A 226 3.76 3.43 -2.66
CA ALA A 226 5.02 2.76 -2.38
C ALA A 226 4.86 1.24 -2.52
N THR A 227 5.75 0.64 -3.28
CA THR A 227 5.75 -0.79 -3.56
C THR A 227 7.18 -1.32 -3.64
N SER A 228 7.31 -2.63 -3.66
CA SER A 228 8.60 -3.27 -3.85
C SER A 228 8.48 -4.47 -4.78
N ILE A 229 9.51 -4.72 -5.59
CA ILE A 229 9.62 -5.91 -6.42
C ILE A 229 10.88 -6.69 -6.05
N GLY A 230 10.87 -7.97 -6.32
CA GLY A 230 11.99 -8.86 -6.03
C GLY A 230 11.50 -10.29 -5.86
N ARG A 231 12.42 -11.16 -5.49
CA ARG A 231 12.10 -12.57 -5.25
C ARG A 231 11.14 -12.71 -4.07
N GLU A 232 10.05 -13.41 -4.29
CA GLU A 232 9.16 -13.80 -3.21
C GLU A 232 9.60 -15.11 -2.58
N MET A 233 9.65 -15.12 -1.26
CA MET A 233 9.98 -16.28 -0.46
C MET A 233 8.82 -16.59 0.48
N ASN A 234 8.92 -17.67 1.24
CA ASN A 234 7.91 -17.99 2.23
C ASN A 234 7.83 -16.91 3.33
N VAL A 235 6.73 -16.18 3.39
CA VAL A 235 6.49 -15.09 4.35
C VAL A 235 6.50 -15.55 5.83
N PHE A 236 6.31 -16.86 6.08
CA PHE A 236 6.41 -17.43 7.42
C PHE A 236 7.83 -17.83 7.84
N CYS A 237 8.80 -17.64 6.95
CA CYS A 237 10.20 -17.98 7.19
C CYS A 237 11.07 -16.74 6.98
N GLU A 238 11.14 -15.90 8.02
CA GLU A 238 11.92 -14.67 7.98
C GLU A 238 13.40 -14.97 7.75
N ALA A 239 13.96 -14.40 6.70
CA ALA A 239 15.35 -14.61 6.29
C ALA A 239 15.92 -13.37 5.59
N GLU A 240 17.25 -13.18 5.66
CA GLU A 240 17.96 -12.08 5.01
C GLU A 240 17.63 -11.96 3.51
N GLY A 241 17.48 -13.10 2.82
CA GLY A 241 17.18 -13.11 1.39
C GLY A 241 15.85 -12.42 1.00
N GLN A 242 14.92 -12.30 1.94
CA GLN A 242 13.67 -11.58 1.71
C GLN A 242 13.86 -10.06 1.62
N ALA A 243 14.99 -9.53 2.12
CA ALA A 243 15.34 -8.12 1.98
C ALA A 243 15.93 -7.78 0.61
N HIS A 244 16.17 -8.75 -0.28
CA HIS A 244 16.58 -8.50 -1.67
C HIS A 244 15.39 -7.93 -2.47
N ARG A 245 15.01 -6.69 -2.15
CA ARG A 245 13.89 -5.99 -2.77
C ARG A 245 14.34 -4.67 -3.37
N LEU A 246 13.77 -4.35 -4.52
CA LEU A 246 13.87 -3.04 -5.14
C LEU A 246 12.64 -2.24 -4.76
N SER A 247 12.83 -1.20 -3.98
CA SER A 247 11.75 -0.38 -3.42
C SER A 247 11.49 0.87 -4.28
N PHE A 248 10.23 1.15 -4.56
CA PHE A 248 9.76 2.29 -5.34
C PHE A 248 8.83 3.16 -4.54
N LYS A 249 8.84 4.45 -4.82
CA LYS A 249 7.85 5.40 -4.29
C LYS A 249 6.49 5.24 -4.97
N SER A 250 6.47 4.74 -6.21
CA SER A 250 5.28 4.56 -7.04
C SER A 250 5.49 3.41 -8.03
N PRO A 251 4.46 2.63 -8.41
CA PRO A 251 4.52 1.66 -9.48
C PRO A 251 4.55 2.32 -10.87
N ILE A 252 4.28 3.62 -10.95
CA ILE A 252 4.39 4.41 -12.17
C ILE A 252 5.85 4.82 -12.32
N LEU A 253 6.47 4.38 -13.41
CA LEU A 253 7.89 4.59 -13.68
C LEU A 253 8.06 5.60 -14.79
N LEU A 254 9.00 6.52 -14.61
CA LEU A 254 9.49 7.36 -15.69
C LEU A 254 10.37 6.54 -16.65
N TYR A 255 10.64 7.08 -17.84
CA TYR A 255 11.52 6.42 -18.79
C TYR A 255 12.93 6.17 -18.21
N SER A 256 13.44 7.14 -17.44
CA SER A 256 14.71 7.02 -16.72
C SER A 256 14.71 5.88 -15.69
N ASP A 257 13.61 5.71 -14.95
CA ASP A 257 13.46 4.61 -14.00
C ASP A 257 13.47 3.26 -14.72
N PHE A 258 12.71 3.16 -15.81
CA PHE A 258 12.67 1.95 -16.63
C PHE A 258 14.03 1.61 -17.23
N LYS A 259 14.78 2.63 -17.68
CA LYS A 259 16.13 2.47 -18.19
C LYS A 259 17.08 1.95 -17.10
N GLN A 260 17.01 2.50 -15.88
CA GLN A 260 17.77 2.00 -14.75
C GLN A 260 17.46 0.52 -14.48
N LEU A 261 16.16 0.15 -14.41
CA LEU A 261 15.74 -1.23 -14.20
C LEU A 261 16.29 -2.19 -15.24
N THR A 262 16.16 -1.85 -16.52
CA THR A 262 16.60 -2.73 -17.63
C THR A 262 18.10 -2.86 -17.76
N THR A 263 18.86 -1.95 -17.15
CA THR A 263 20.34 -1.97 -17.17
C THR A 263 20.97 -2.53 -15.90
N MET A 264 20.20 -2.85 -14.88
CA MET A 264 20.70 -3.48 -13.65
C MET A 264 21.36 -4.83 -13.95
N LYS A 265 22.57 -5.02 -13.43
CA LYS A 265 23.38 -6.24 -13.65
C LYS A 265 23.58 -7.07 -12.39
N GLU A 266 23.16 -6.54 -11.24
CA GLU A 266 23.29 -7.24 -9.97
C GLU A 266 22.41 -8.51 -10.00
N GLU A 267 22.94 -9.62 -9.54
CA GLU A 267 22.32 -10.95 -9.64
C GLU A 267 20.85 -10.99 -9.17
N HIS A 268 20.55 -10.32 -8.06
CA HIS A 268 19.20 -10.33 -7.47
C HIS A 268 18.24 -9.33 -8.10
N TYR A 269 18.71 -8.40 -8.94
CA TYR A 269 17.93 -7.30 -9.52
C TYR A 269 18.03 -7.26 -11.05
N ARG A 270 18.65 -8.27 -11.64
CA ARG A 270 18.79 -8.34 -13.09
C ARG A 270 17.42 -8.43 -13.76
N ALA A 271 17.20 -7.55 -14.72
CA ALA A 271 16.03 -7.57 -15.58
C ALA A 271 16.38 -8.23 -16.92
N ASP A 272 15.54 -9.13 -17.39
CA ASP A 272 15.61 -9.70 -18.73
C ASP A 272 14.45 -9.18 -19.57
N THR A 273 14.75 -8.74 -20.80
CA THR A 273 13.74 -8.25 -21.75
C THR A 273 13.35 -9.36 -22.70
N LEU A 274 12.06 -9.66 -22.77
CA LEU A 274 11.50 -10.60 -23.75
C LEU A 274 10.88 -9.81 -24.91
N ASP A 275 11.38 -10.00 -26.12
CA ASP A 275 10.74 -9.47 -27.31
C ASP A 275 9.54 -10.34 -27.66
N ILE A 276 8.35 -9.78 -27.52
CA ILE A 276 7.08 -10.45 -27.80
C ILE A 276 6.57 -10.17 -29.22
N THR A 277 7.32 -9.43 -30.04
CA THR A 277 6.97 -9.21 -31.45
C THR A 277 7.25 -10.46 -32.27
N PHE A 278 6.43 -10.73 -33.25
CA PHE A 278 6.68 -11.81 -34.20
C PHE A 278 6.26 -11.43 -35.62
N ASP A 279 6.97 -11.98 -36.58
CA ASP A 279 6.72 -11.79 -38.00
C ASP A 279 5.94 -13.00 -38.52
N VAL A 280 4.68 -12.80 -38.87
CA VAL A 280 3.78 -13.84 -39.38
C VAL A 280 4.30 -14.55 -40.65
N THR A 281 5.24 -13.92 -41.37
CA THR A 281 5.87 -14.52 -42.55
C THR A 281 7.00 -15.49 -42.22
N LYS A 282 7.52 -15.44 -40.97
CA LYS A 282 8.69 -16.22 -40.53
C LYS A 282 8.35 -17.32 -39.52
N THR A 283 7.29 -17.09 -38.71
CA THR A 283 6.94 -18.01 -37.64
C THR A 283 5.45 -18.03 -37.39
N THR A 284 4.98 -18.97 -36.60
CA THR A 284 3.58 -19.01 -36.13
C THR A 284 3.47 -18.45 -34.72
N LEU A 285 2.27 -18.01 -34.34
CA LEU A 285 2.00 -17.53 -32.98
C LEU A 285 2.33 -18.60 -31.93
N GLU A 286 1.93 -19.85 -32.17
CA GLU A 286 2.17 -20.96 -31.26
C GLU A 286 3.66 -21.22 -31.04
N ALA A 287 4.47 -21.16 -32.11
CA ALA A 287 5.91 -21.36 -32.03
C ALA A 287 6.57 -20.23 -31.23
N THR A 288 6.17 -18.98 -31.47
CA THR A 288 6.68 -17.83 -30.75
C THR A 288 6.30 -17.87 -29.26
N VAL A 289 5.04 -18.18 -28.94
CA VAL A 289 4.59 -18.32 -27.54
C VAL A 289 5.37 -19.42 -26.83
N LYS A 290 5.57 -20.57 -27.48
CA LYS A 290 6.36 -21.66 -26.90
C LYS A 290 7.79 -21.25 -26.60
N GLU A 291 8.45 -20.57 -27.55
CA GLU A 291 9.82 -20.06 -27.34
C GLU A 291 9.91 -19.08 -26.17
N LEU A 292 8.92 -18.17 -26.05
CA LEU A 292 8.86 -17.21 -24.96
C LEU A 292 8.63 -17.91 -23.60
N CYS A 293 7.73 -18.89 -23.54
CA CYS A 293 7.52 -19.71 -22.34
C CYS A 293 8.80 -20.46 -21.92
N ASP A 294 9.54 -21.01 -22.89
CA ASP A 294 10.80 -21.70 -22.61
C ASP A 294 11.88 -20.73 -22.09
N LYS A 295 11.88 -19.48 -22.57
CA LYS A 295 12.78 -18.44 -22.04
C LYS A 295 12.40 -18.04 -20.60
N ILE A 296 11.12 -17.83 -20.32
CA ILE A 296 10.61 -17.52 -18.98
C ILE A 296 10.96 -18.67 -18.01
N GLY A 297 10.73 -19.92 -18.41
CA GLY A 297 11.05 -21.08 -17.58
C GLY A 297 12.53 -21.18 -17.21
N ARG A 298 13.43 -20.75 -18.08
CA ARG A 298 14.88 -20.72 -17.78
C ARG A 298 15.30 -19.58 -16.87
N ALA A 299 14.55 -18.48 -16.84
CA ALA A 299 14.83 -17.35 -15.96
C ALA A 299 14.47 -17.64 -14.50
N HIS A 300 13.64 -18.66 -14.25
CA HIS A 300 13.17 -19.07 -12.92
C HIS A 300 13.94 -20.27 -12.32
N VAL A 301 14.93 -20.81 -13.01
CA VAL A 301 15.85 -21.86 -12.52
C VAL A 301 17.19 -21.25 -12.19
#